data_e94c8e550a10e1f464e344a074e6cbb1
#
_entry.id   e94c8e550a10e1f464e344a074e6cbb1
#
_cell.length_a   1.000
_cell.length_b   1.000
_cell.length_c   1.000
_cell.angle_alpha   90.00
_cell.angle_beta   90.00
_cell.angle_gamma   90.00
#
_symmetry.space_group_name_H-M   'P 1'
#
loop_
_entity.id
_entity.type
_entity.pdbx_description
1 polymer ?
#
loop_
_entity_poly.entity_id
_entity_poly.type
_entity_poly.pdbx_seq_one_letter_code
_entity_poly.pdbx_strand_id
1 'polypeptide(L)'
;MEKNLVKTNVEIIIKNSKTVVGAVLTTLLCVPVSRATTAIENDKNIDAPIQYFLAHESGSHQHEKAHEPEENHKPEVSHQSEVNHQPEEVVLTEQQRQLAGVQTSVIEPRIYNQRVYAPGEVKVNGYSSSLVSPRTDSVVISRHAALGDEVEKGQVLVTLFSETIAQSQAEFLIASSNYSRAKKLDKNTISESALVEAENRYKASYGELIAFGLTPNAISSITALDLDAFGQYELVAVRDGVVLQDNFMQGQRVLAGETVMLLADESDIWIEASLPATSTFPVQVGDTAQVIFNGEHFTAQVIQQSHIIDPLTRTRTVRLAIRNTTHSLHAGMFVDVLFSVPTPSPVMAVPETAMVRSTDGDWVIYVENEASGAFTPVEVLRGEALGEYRRIEGVETGTRIVTHGAFFVASELAKSGFDPHNH
;
A
#
# COMPACT_ATOMS: atom_id res chain seq x y z
N MET A 1 -36.73 19.84 53.95
CA MET A 1 -37.63 18.71 53.62
C MET A 1 -36.76 17.80 52.75
N GLU A 2 -36.20 16.89 53.43
CA GLU A 2 -36.35 15.42 53.49
C GLU A 2 -35.81 14.71 52.22
N LYS A 3 -34.64 14.09 52.39
CA LYS A 3 -34.31 12.72 52.82
C LYS A 3 -34.80 11.62 51.85
N ASN A 4 -33.88 10.87 51.26
CA ASN A 4 -33.59 9.44 51.54
C ASN A 4 -32.58 8.95 50.50
N LEU A 5 -31.42 8.57 50.75
CA LEU A 5 -30.72 7.44 51.38
C LEU A 5 -31.29 6.06 51.03
N VAL A 6 -30.60 5.34 50.13
CA VAL A 6 -30.59 3.87 50.15
C VAL A 6 -29.16 3.38 49.94
N LYS A 7 -28.60 2.83 51.03
CA LYS A 7 -27.42 1.94 51.05
C LYS A 7 -27.89 0.54 50.77
N THR A 8 -27.18 -0.22 49.99
CA THR A 8 -27.26 -1.69 50.04
C THR A 8 -25.84 -2.27 49.95
N ASN A 9 -25.46 -2.89 51.07
CA ASN A 9 -24.30 -3.77 51.24
C ASN A 9 -24.51 -5.05 50.46
N VAL A 10 -23.42 -5.64 49.88
CA VAL A 10 -23.32 -7.06 49.63
C VAL A 10 -21.98 -7.57 50.14
N GLU A 11 -22.11 -8.53 51.04
CA GLU A 11 -21.07 -9.16 51.82
C GLU A 11 -20.18 -10.09 51.00
N ILE A 12 -18.96 -10.18 51.51
CA ILE A 12 -17.89 -11.13 51.19
C ILE A 12 -18.28 -12.53 51.61
N ILE A 13 -18.14 -13.52 50.69
CA ILE A 13 -18.08 -14.92 51.06
C ILE A 13 -16.72 -15.46 50.63
N ILE A 14 -15.85 -15.67 51.66
CA ILE A 14 -14.64 -16.48 51.59
C ILE A 14 -15.05 -17.91 51.96
N LYS A 15 -14.78 -18.89 51.12
CA LYS A 15 -14.76 -20.30 51.55
C LYS A 15 -13.54 -21.00 50.99
N ASN A 16 -12.70 -21.42 51.93
CA ASN A 16 -11.55 -22.31 51.80
C ASN A 16 -11.92 -23.67 51.21
N SER A 17 -11.04 -24.25 50.38
CA SER A 17 -10.86 -25.70 50.35
C SER A 17 -9.41 -26.02 50.05
N LYS A 18 -8.88 -26.90 50.87
CA LYS A 18 -7.51 -27.40 50.97
C LYS A 18 -7.25 -28.57 49.97
N THR A 19 -6.05 -28.61 49.44
CA THR A 19 -5.13 -29.74 49.26
C THR A 19 -5.57 -30.99 48.46
N VAL A 20 -4.91 -31.20 47.30
CA VAL A 20 -4.42 -32.54 46.92
C VAL A 20 -3.05 -32.41 46.25
N VAL A 21 -2.05 -33.09 46.85
CA VAL A 21 -0.70 -33.30 46.34
C VAL A 21 -0.75 -34.46 45.36
N GLY A 22 -0.27 -34.30 44.15
CA GLY A 22 -0.07 -35.37 43.17
C GLY A 22 1.29 -35.19 42.51
N ALA A 23 2.23 -36.01 42.92
CA ALA A 23 3.54 -36.12 42.30
C ALA A 23 3.41 -36.90 40.96
N VAL A 24 3.88 -36.31 39.87
CA VAL A 24 4.13 -37.04 38.63
C VAL A 24 5.59 -36.89 38.25
N LEU A 25 6.24 -38.03 38.24
CA LEU A 25 7.62 -38.31 37.86
C LEU A 25 7.79 -38.07 36.35
N THR A 26 8.65 -37.14 35.94
CA THR A 26 8.98 -36.92 34.54
C THR A 26 10.41 -37.37 34.25
N THR A 27 10.52 -38.39 33.45
CA THR A 27 11.75 -38.96 32.91
C THR A 27 12.44 -38.01 31.96
N LEU A 28 13.71 -37.71 32.27
CA LEU A 28 14.64 -36.94 31.46
C LEU A 28 15.17 -37.82 30.32
N LEU A 29 14.88 -37.49 29.06
CA LEU A 29 15.54 -38.04 27.89
C LEU A 29 16.63 -37.06 27.43
N CYS A 30 17.89 -37.39 27.71
CA CYS A 30 19.07 -36.75 27.13
C CYS A 30 19.25 -37.23 25.68
N VAL A 31 19.30 -36.29 24.74
CA VAL A 31 19.81 -36.51 23.38
C VAL A 31 21.14 -35.76 23.25
N PRO A 32 22.23 -36.42 22.81
CA PRO A 32 23.52 -35.73 22.67
C PRO A 32 23.60 -34.94 21.39
N VAL A 33 23.94 -33.64 21.50
CA VAL A 33 24.30 -32.77 20.37
C VAL A 33 25.72 -33.08 19.94
N SER A 34 25.87 -33.68 18.76
CA SER A 34 27.14 -33.86 18.07
C SER A 34 27.63 -32.52 17.50
N ARG A 35 28.78 -32.03 17.98
CA ARG A 35 29.55 -30.94 17.38
C ARG A 35 30.29 -31.49 16.15
N ALA A 36 29.93 -30.98 14.99
CA ALA A 36 30.80 -31.07 13.81
C ALA A 36 31.52 -29.74 13.64
N THR A 37 32.81 -29.74 13.98
CA THR A 37 33.75 -28.67 13.66
C THR A 37 34.32 -28.97 12.29
N THR A 38 34.05 -28.13 11.27
CA THR A 38 34.78 -28.16 10.02
C THR A 38 35.55 -26.87 9.85
N ALA A 39 36.85 -27.05 9.75
CA ALA A 39 37.83 -26.00 9.48
C ALA A 39 37.62 -25.40 8.09
N ILE A 40 37.72 -24.06 8.03
CA ILE A 40 37.79 -23.31 6.78
C ILE A 40 39.26 -23.19 6.42
N GLU A 41 39.65 -23.89 5.38
CA GLU A 41 40.94 -23.74 4.72
C GLU A 41 40.81 -22.69 3.60
N ASN A 42 41.66 -21.69 3.67
CA ASN A 42 41.82 -20.65 2.67
C ASN A 42 42.49 -21.25 1.43
N ASP A 43 41.85 -21.19 0.27
CA ASP A 43 42.56 -21.30 -0.97
C ASP A 43 42.19 -20.15 -1.93
N LYS A 44 43.23 -19.44 -2.34
CA LYS A 44 43.23 -18.32 -3.28
C LYS A 44 43.43 -18.82 -4.68
N ASN A 45 42.86 -18.14 -5.62
CA ASN A 45 43.04 -18.16 -7.08
C ASN A 45 42.19 -19.19 -7.83
N ILE A 46 41.36 -18.66 -8.73
CA ILE A 46 41.48 -18.82 -10.20
C ILE A 46 40.42 -17.91 -10.87
N ASP A 47 40.93 -16.92 -11.60
CA ASP A 47 40.22 -16.21 -12.67
C ASP A 47 40.05 -17.15 -13.86
N ALA A 48 38.81 -17.31 -14.37
CA ALA A 48 38.58 -17.70 -15.78
C ALA A 48 37.14 -17.31 -16.20
N PRO A 49 36.97 -16.75 -17.41
CA PRO A 49 35.68 -16.27 -17.90
C PRO A 49 34.84 -17.39 -18.49
N ILE A 50 33.54 -17.35 -18.22
CA ILE A 50 32.55 -18.27 -18.79
C ILE A 50 32.28 -17.88 -20.26
N GLN A 51 32.72 -18.70 -21.17
CA GLN A 51 32.37 -18.64 -22.59
C GLN A 51 31.00 -19.28 -22.83
N TYR A 52 30.14 -18.57 -23.54
CA TYR A 52 28.89 -19.10 -24.07
C TYR A 52 29.18 -20.06 -25.21
N PHE A 53 28.75 -21.32 -25.09
CA PHE A 53 28.73 -22.28 -26.21
C PHE A 53 27.41 -22.10 -26.97
N LEU A 54 27.54 -21.60 -28.20
CA LEU A 54 26.54 -21.73 -29.26
C LEU A 54 26.83 -23.07 -29.99
N ALA A 55 25.94 -24.02 -29.90
CA ALA A 55 25.96 -25.21 -30.70
C ALA A 55 25.11 -25.00 -31.95
N HIS A 56 25.78 -24.81 -33.06
CA HIS A 56 25.24 -25.02 -34.42
C HIS A 56 25.47 -26.48 -34.81
N GLU A 57 24.43 -27.24 -35.06
CA GLU A 57 24.51 -28.48 -35.85
C GLU A 57 23.86 -28.26 -37.19
N SER A 58 24.71 -28.19 -38.21
CA SER A 58 24.39 -28.31 -39.62
C SER A 58 24.54 -29.77 -40.03
N GLY A 59 23.46 -30.42 -40.40
CA GLY A 59 23.45 -31.74 -41.01
C GLY A 59 23.06 -31.64 -42.48
N SER A 60 24.07 -31.69 -43.34
CA SER A 60 23.93 -31.83 -44.79
C SER A 60 23.71 -33.29 -45.15
N HIS A 61 22.69 -33.62 -45.94
CA HIS A 61 22.66 -34.81 -46.76
C HIS A 61 22.29 -34.42 -48.18
N GLN A 62 23.30 -34.49 -49.07
CA GLN A 62 23.16 -34.59 -50.50
C GLN A 62 22.69 -36.00 -50.85
N HIS A 63 21.69 -36.11 -51.74
CA HIS A 63 21.59 -37.17 -52.73
C HIS A 63 21.01 -36.61 -54.00
N GLU A 64 21.89 -36.56 -54.97
CA GLU A 64 21.74 -36.39 -56.39
C GLU A 64 21.07 -37.63 -56.98
N LYS A 65 20.03 -37.47 -57.83
CA LYS A 65 19.86 -38.22 -59.08
C LYS A 65 18.81 -37.53 -59.96
N ALA A 66 19.32 -37.18 -61.15
CA ALA A 66 18.63 -36.69 -62.31
C ALA A 66 17.68 -37.74 -62.91
N HIS A 67 16.56 -37.29 -63.41
CA HIS A 67 15.85 -37.80 -64.59
C HIS A 67 15.06 -36.67 -65.22
N GLU A 68 15.39 -36.33 -66.45
CA GLU A 68 14.58 -35.57 -67.42
C GLU A 68 13.65 -36.53 -68.19
N PRO A 69 12.88 -36.02 -69.19
CA PRO A 69 11.63 -35.37 -69.10
C PRO A 69 10.54 -36.14 -69.91
N GLU A 70 9.26 -35.89 -69.70
CA GLU A 70 8.24 -36.00 -70.78
C GLU A 70 6.87 -35.49 -70.31
N GLU A 71 6.36 -34.63 -71.07
CA GLU A 71 5.12 -34.39 -71.81
C GLU A 71 4.04 -33.57 -71.11
N ASN A 72 3.86 -32.43 -71.75
CA ASN A 72 2.61 -31.79 -72.18
C ASN A 72 1.29 -32.15 -71.46
N HIS A 73 0.87 -31.34 -70.51
CA HIS A 73 -0.54 -31.11 -70.27
C HIS A 73 -0.88 -29.61 -70.27
N LYS A 74 -1.82 -29.26 -71.16
CA LYS A 74 -2.51 -27.99 -71.26
C LYS A 74 -2.95 -27.45 -69.91
N PRO A 75 -2.84 -26.14 -69.64
CA PRO A 75 -3.45 -25.55 -68.45
C PRO A 75 -4.97 -25.54 -68.62
N GLU A 76 -5.67 -26.30 -67.79
CA GLU A 76 -7.10 -26.08 -67.52
C GLU A 76 -7.22 -24.75 -66.80
N VAL A 77 -8.03 -23.90 -67.40
CA VAL A 77 -8.46 -22.62 -66.82
C VAL A 77 -9.22 -22.94 -65.55
N SER A 78 -8.56 -22.80 -64.41
CA SER A 78 -9.25 -22.74 -63.11
C SER A 78 -10.06 -21.43 -63.08
N HIS A 79 -11.35 -21.56 -63.22
CA HIS A 79 -12.28 -20.51 -62.84
C HIS A 79 -12.08 -20.23 -61.34
N GLN A 80 -11.27 -19.22 -61.02
CA GLN A 80 -11.38 -18.53 -59.74
C GLN A 80 -12.73 -17.84 -59.75
N SER A 81 -13.71 -18.50 -59.17
CA SER A 81 -14.91 -17.81 -58.70
C SER A 81 -14.43 -16.86 -57.59
N GLU A 82 -14.21 -15.60 -57.94
CA GLU A 82 -14.20 -14.51 -56.96
C GLU A 82 -15.60 -14.53 -56.36
N VAL A 83 -15.74 -15.21 -55.22
CA VAL A 83 -16.91 -15.07 -54.35
C VAL A 83 -16.81 -13.65 -53.79
N ASN A 84 -17.53 -12.76 -54.46
CA ASN A 84 -17.73 -11.40 -54.03
C ASN A 84 -18.60 -11.45 -52.76
N HIS A 85 -17.98 -11.65 -51.59
CA HIS A 85 -18.67 -11.56 -50.31
C HIS A 85 -18.95 -10.07 -50.07
N GLN A 86 -20.05 -9.57 -50.68
CA GLN A 86 -20.64 -8.35 -50.16
C GLN A 86 -21.10 -8.65 -48.73
N PRO A 87 -20.80 -7.78 -47.77
CA PRO A 87 -21.25 -7.98 -46.40
C PRO A 87 -22.79 -8.05 -46.43
N GLU A 88 -23.34 -9.15 -45.88
CA GLU A 88 -24.79 -9.33 -45.82
C GLU A 88 -25.36 -8.22 -44.96
N GLU A 89 -26.36 -7.51 -45.47
CA GLU A 89 -27.06 -6.44 -44.75
C GLU A 89 -28.37 -6.98 -44.17
N VAL A 90 -28.72 -6.50 -42.97
CA VAL A 90 -30.04 -6.80 -42.38
C VAL A 90 -30.84 -5.53 -42.14
N VAL A 91 -32.10 -5.53 -42.59
CA VAL A 91 -33.04 -4.44 -42.34
C VAL A 91 -34.02 -4.87 -41.26
N LEU A 92 -34.11 -4.09 -40.19
CA LEU A 92 -35.04 -4.31 -39.09
C LEU A 92 -36.23 -3.36 -39.21
N THR A 93 -37.45 -3.90 -39.01
CA THR A 93 -38.62 -3.06 -38.84
C THR A 93 -38.57 -2.26 -37.55
N GLU A 94 -39.27 -1.14 -37.51
CA GLU A 94 -39.33 -0.30 -36.30
C GLU A 94 -39.85 -1.06 -35.08
N GLN A 95 -40.80 -1.97 -35.26
CA GLN A 95 -41.28 -2.86 -34.18
C GLN A 95 -40.22 -3.81 -33.69
N GLN A 96 -39.38 -4.38 -34.54
CA GLN A 96 -38.29 -5.25 -34.18
C GLN A 96 -37.21 -4.48 -33.42
N ARG A 97 -36.86 -3.25 -33.87
CA ARG A 97 -35.90 -2.37 -33.16
C ARG A 97 -36.37 -2.07 -31.73
N GLN A 98 -37.64 -1.70 -31.56
CA GLN A 98 -38.22 -1.37 -30.25
C GLN A 98 -38.26 -2.59 -29.31
N LEU A 99 -38.75 -3.74 -29.81
CA LEU A 99 -38.87 -4.97 -29.03
C LEU A 99 -37.51 -5.50 -28.60
N ALA A 100 -36.49 -5.38 -29.44
CA ALA A 100 -35.14 -5.83 -29.17
C ALA A 100 -34.29 -4.79 -28.41
N GLY A 101 -34.79 -3.57 -28.19
CA GLY A 101 -34.08 -2.48 -27.55
C GLY A 101 -32.84 -2.05 -28.33
N VAL A 102 -32.89 -2.13 -29.69
CA VAL A 102 -31.77 -1.71 -30.54
C VAL A 102 -31.61 -0.20 -30.46
N GLN A 103 -30.44 0.23 -29.98
CA GLN A 103 -30.07 1.66 -29.91
C GLN A 103 -28.85 1.89 -30.76
N THR A 104 -28.83 3.02 -31.48
CA THR A 104 -27.70 3.43 -32.29
C THR A 104 -27.13 4.78 -31.80
N SER A 105 -25.86 5.00 -31.99
CA SER A 105 -25.20 6.24 -31.69
C SER A 105 -24.05 6.49 -32.65
N VAL A 106 -23.75 7.76 -32.91
CA VAL A 106 -22.59 8.16 -33.69
C VAL A 106 -21.36 8.07 -32.76
N ILE A 107 -20.31 7.42 -33.27
CA ILE A 107 -19.05 7.29 -32.51
C ILE A 107 -18.05 8.36 -32.96
N GLU A 108 -17.41 8.95 -31.96
CA GLU A 108 -16.36 9.94 -32.11
C GLU A 108 -15.22 9.65 -31.16
N PRO A 109 -13.97 10.00 -31.54
CA PRO A 109 -12.84 9.89 -30.60
C PRO A 109 -13.07 10.77 -29.37
N ARG A 110 -12.95 10.18 -28.19
CA ARG A 110 -13.09 10.87 -26.89
C ARG A 110 -11.98 10.43 -25.93
N ILE A 111 -11.74 11.25 -24.91
CA ILE A 111 -10.94 10.86 -23.75
C ILE A 111 -11.80 9.97 -22.85
N TYR A 112 -11.31 8.79 -22.56
CA TYR A 112 -11.93 7.85 -21.63
C TYR A 112 -11.04 7.66 -20.41
N ASN A 113 -11.65 7.30 -19.27
CA ASN A 113 -10.91 6.94 -18.09
C ASN A 113 -10.68 5.42 -18.05
N GLN A 114 -9.43 5.04 -18.01
CA GLN A 114 -9.02 3.66 -17.75
C GLN A 114 -8.98 3.42 -16.25
N ARG A 115 -9.45 2.24 -15.81
CA ARG A 115 -9.34 1.80 -14.42
C ARG A 115 -8.16 0.85 -14.29
N VAL A 116 -7.21 1.21 -13.44
CA VAL A 116 -6.03 0.40 -13.13
C VAL A 116 -6.13 -0.07 -11.70
N TYR A 117 -6.22 -1.37 -11.53
CA TYR A 117 -6.22 -2.01 -10.22
C TYR A 117 -4.80 -2.16 -9.69
N ALA A 118 -4.63 -1.89 -8.40
CA ALA A 118 -3.42 -2.21 -7.66
C ALA A 118 -3.80 -2.60 -6.21
N PRO A 119 -3.25 -3.70 -5.68
CA PRO A 119 -3.38 -4.00 -4.26
C PRO A 119 -2.65 -2.94 -3.45
N GLY A 120 -3.20 -2.54 -2.32
CA GLY A 120 -2.64 -1.54 -1.42
C GLY A 120 -2.61 -2.01 0.02
N GLU A 121 -1.72 -1.43 0.81
CA GLU A 121 -1.64 -1.62 2.26
C GLU A 121 -1.76 -0.27 2.96
N VAL A 122 -2.55 -0.22 4.02
CA VAL A 122 -2.70 0.96 4.87
C VAL A 122 -1.44 1.14 5.72
N LYS A 123 -0.84 2.31 5.67
CA LYS A 123 0.34 2.69 6.45
C LYS A 123 0.07 3.95 7.27
N VAL A 124 0.74 4.04 8.40
CA VAL A 124 0.74 5.31 9.15
C VAL A 124 1.44 6.40 8.34
N ASN A 125 0.96 7.62 8.48
CA ASN A 125 1.63 8.77 7.92
C ASN A 125 2.93 9.04 8.72
N GLY A 126 4.08 8.76 8.10
CA GLY A 126 5.38 8.93 8.75
C GLY A 126 5.69 10.38 9.17
N TYR A 127 5.01 11.38 8.61
CA TYR A 127 5.15 12.77 9.05
C TYR A 127 4.29 13.10 10.27
N SER A 128 3.24 12.32 10.54
CA SER A 128 2.37 12.45 11.70
C SER A 128 2.53 11.31 12.71
N SER A 129 3.59 10.52 12.61
CA SER A 129 3.95 9.49 13.57
C SER A 129 5.25 9.83 14.28
N SER A 130 5.48 9.27 15.47
CA SER A 130 6.68 9.47 16.26
C SER A 130 7.06 8.21 17.04
N LEU A 131 8.35 7.91 17.04
CA LEU A 131 8.92 6.88 17.89
C LEU A 131 9.23 7.47 19.26
N VAL A 132 8.78 6.82 20.32
CA VAL A 132 9.11 7.14 21.69
C VAL A 132 10.27 6.23 22.10
N SER A 133 11.42 6.85 22.42
CA SER A 133 12.64 6.13 22.78
C SER A 133 13.42 6.89 23.83
N PRO A 134 14.09 6.21 24.79
CA PRO A 134 14.98 6.84 25.75
C PRO A 134 16.26 7.34 25.05
N ARG A 135 16.83 8.42 25.54
CA ARG A 135 18.11 8.96 25.04
C ARG A 135 19.35 8.42 25.80
N THR A 136 19.10 7.62 26.81
CA THR A 136 20.11 6.95 27.64
C THR A 136 19.64 5.59 28.08
N ASP A 137 20.55 4.68 28.38
CA ASP A 137 20.23 3.35 28.89
C ASP A 137 19.40 3.47 30.16
N SER A 138 18.29 2.74 30.21
CA SER A 138 17.31 2.91 31.26
C SER A 138 16.60 1.61 31.61
N VAL A 139 15.96 1.60 32.77
CA VAL A 139 15.07 0.52 33.21
C VAL A 139 13.64 1.06 33.29
N VAL A 140 12.67 0.31 32.77
CA VAL A 140 11.25 0.68 32.83
C VAL A 140 10.73 0.54 34.27
N ILE A 141 10.29 1.65 34.87
CA ILE A 141 9.71 1.66 36.21
C ILE A 141 8.20 1.48 36.17
N SER A 142 7.50 2.26 35.32
CA SER A 142 6.05 2.16 35.17
C SER A 142 5.60 2.56 33.76
N ARG A 143 4.44 2.02 33.37
CA ARG A 143 3.75 2.34 32.12
C ARG A 143 2.51 3.15 32.44
N HIS A 144 2.24 4.19 31.67
CA HIS A 144 1.08 5.08 31.87
C HIS A 144 0.14 5.10 30.65
N ALA A 145 0.57 4.51 29.52
CA ALA A 145 -0.24 4.32 28.33
C ALA A 145 -0.04 2.89 27.79
N ALA A 146 -1.04 2.39 27.09
CA ALA A 146 -1.08 1.06 26.52
C ALA A 146 -1.48 1.13 25.03
N LEU A 147 -1.31 0.00 24.31
CA LEU A 147 -1.74 -0.16 22.92
C LEU A 147 -3.22 0.25 22.77
N GLY A 148 -3.50 1.11 21.80
CA GLY A 148 -4.83 1.62 21.49
C GLY A 148 -5.27 2.86 22.28
N ASP A 149 -4.49 3.29 23.29
CA ASP A 149 -4.83 4.51 24.04
C ASP A 149 -4.62 5.76 23.17
N GLU A 150 -5.58 6.67 23.23
CA GLU A 150 -5.42 8.04 22.74
C GLU A 150 -4.63 8.85 23.76
N VAL A 151 -3.60 9.56 23.29
CA VAL A 151 -2.72 10.37 24.15
C VAL A 151 -2.62 11.80 23.63
N GLU A 152 -2.54 12.73 24.57
CA GLU A 152 -2.36 14.15 24.28
C GLU A 152 -0.86 14.54 24.35
N LYS A 153 -0.48 15.58 23.61
CA LYS A 153 0.86 16.12 23.66
C LYS A 153 1.25 16.54 25.10
N GLY A 154 2.38 16.01 25.56
CA GLY A 154 2.89 16.25 26.93
C GLY A 154 2.38 15.24 27.96
N GLN A 155 1.47 14.34 27.60
CA GLN A 155 1.02 13.26 28.48
C GLN A 155 2.20 12.30 28.75
N VAL A 156 2.34 11.88 30.01
CA VAL A 156 3.35 10.89 30.42
C VAL A 156 2.99 9.52 29.89
N LEU A 157 3.92 8.87 29.22
CA LEU A 157 3.74 7.54 28.61
C LEU A 157 4.44 6.45 29.44
N VAL A 158 5.69 6.72 29.83
CA VAL A 158 6.53 5.76 30.54
C VAL A 158 7.39 6.48 31.55
N THR A 159 7.51 5.96 32.76
CA THR A 159 8.53 6.37 33.73
C THR A 159 9.71 5.40 33.66
N LEU A 160 10.90 5.95 33.49
CA LEU A 160 12.16 5.23 33.36
C LEU A 160 13.10 5.61 34.51
N PHE A 161 14.06 4.73 34.78
CA PHE A 161 15.21 5.01 35.67
C PHE A 161 16.48 4.87 34.85
N SER A 162 17.44 5.82 35.07
CA SER A 162 18.78 5.77 34.49
C SER A 162 19.81 6.26 35.48
N GLU A 163 20.91 5.51 35.63
CA GLU A 163 22.06 5.94 36.45
C GLU A 163 22.70 7.23 35.92
N THR A 164 22.75 7.38 34.60
CA THR A 164 23.28 8.60 33.95
C THR A 164 22.42 9.81 34.29
N ILE A 165 21.11 9.67 34.27
CA ILE A 165 20.17 10.74 34.66
C ILE A 165 20.36 11.08 36.15
N ALA A 166 20.49 10.08 37.03
CA ALA A 166 20.72 10.30 38.46
C ALA A 166 21.97 11.14 38.72
N GLN A 167 23.07 10.82 38.00
CA GLN A 167 24.33 11.58 38.12
C GLN A 167 24.15 13.03 37.63
N SER A 168 23.56 13.25 36.45
CA SER A 168 23.34 14.59 35.90
C SER A 168 22.35 15.42 36.71
N GLN A 169 21.32 14.79 37.33
CA GLN A 169 20.44 15.46 38.31
C GLN A 169 21.21 15.92 39.56
N ALA A 170 22.09 15.08 40.09
CA ALA A 170 22.93 15.45 41.25
C ALA A 170 23.89 16.61 40.90
N GLU A 171 24.55 16.58 39.74
CA GLU A 171 25.40 17.65 39.25
C GLU A 171 24.63 18.97 39.07
N PHE A 172 23.42 18.92 38.48
CA PHE A 172 22.54 20.07 38.36
C PHE A 172 22.16 20.65 39.72
N LEU A 173 21.83 19.82 40.70
CA LEU A 173 21.44 20.25 42.03
C LEU A 173 22.59 21.02 42.70
N ILE A 174 23.83 20.50 42.60
CA ILE A 174 25.03 21.16 43.11
C ILE A 174 25.27 22.49 42.39
N ALA A 175 25.22 22.50 41.06
CA ALA A 175 25.45 23.68 40.22
C ALA A 175 24.40 24.77 40.49
N SER A 176 23.13 24.40 40.58
CA SER A 176 21.98 25.28 40.85
C SER A 176 22.13 25.93 42.24
N SER A 177 22.49 25.13 43.27
CA SER A 177 22.72 25.62 44.63
C SER A 177 23.88 26.59 44.69
N ASN A 178 25.00 26.28 44.00
CA ASN A 178 26.19 27.15 43.95
C ASN A 178 25.88 28.48 43.24
N TYR A 179 25.22 28.43 42.09
CA TYR A 179 24.82 29.63 41.34
C TYR A 179 23.84 30.50 42.14
N SER A 180 22.84 29.89 42.81
CA SER A 180 21.88 30.60 43.66
C SER A 180 22.55 31.31 44.84
N ARG A 181 23.55 30.66 45.48
CA ARG A 181 24.35 31.28 46.53
C ARG A 181 25.20 32.41 45.97
N ALA A 182 25.94 32.19 44.89
CA ALA A 182 26.77 33.20 44.24
C ALA A 182 26.01 34.47 43.89
N LYS A 183 24.75 34.29 43.34
CA LYS A 183 23.88 35.40 42.97
C LYS A 183 23.37 36.23 44.18
N LYS A 184 23.29 35.63 45.37
CA LYS A 184 22.85 36.31 46.62
C LYS A 184 23.96 37.06 47.34
N LEU A 185 25.23 36.81 46.99
CA LEU A 185 26.38 37.48 47.60
C LEU A 185 26.58 38.87 47.01
N ASP A 186 27.02 39.83 47.86
CA ASP A 186 27.34 41.17 47.40
C ASP A 186 28.59 41.15 46.49
N LYS A 187 28.65 42.10 45.53
CA LYS A 187 29.76 42.28 44.59
C LYS A 187 31.16 42.41 45.23
N ASN A 188 31.21 42.80 46.54
CA ASN A 188 32.45 42.88 47.29
C ASN A 188 32.89 41.54 47.92
N THR A 189 32.01 40.53 47.91
CA THR A 189 32.22 39.22 48.53
C THR A 189 32.57 38.14 47.52
N ILE A 190 32.12 38.28 46.27
CA ILE A 190 32.42 37.35 45.20
C ILE A 190 33.03 38.07 43.99
N SER A 191 34.03 37.47 43.36
CA SER A 191 34.57 38.01 42.10
C SER A 191 33.61 37.81 40.94
N GLU A 192 33.58 38.71 39.97
CA GLU A 192 32.77 38.58 38.76
C GLU A 192 33.08 37.28 38.01
N SER A 193 34.35 36.86 37.96
CA SER A 193 34.77 35.60 37.34
C SER A 193 34.15 34.38 38.02
N ALA A 194 34.08 34.36 39.36
CA ALA A 194 33.48 33.26 40.12
C ALA A 194 31.95 33.19 39.94
N LEU A 195 31.27 34.32 39.77
CA LEU A 195 29.84 34.36 39.46
C LEU A 195 29.59 33.81 38.06
N VAL A 196 30.37 34.24 37.06
CA VAL A 196 30.28 33.76 35.67
C VAL A 196 30.57 32.25 35.59
N GLU A 197 31.56 31.76 36.33
CA GLU A 197 31.87 30.33 36.41
C GLU A 197 30.68 29.51 36.94
N ALA A 198 30.07 29.98 38.06
CA ALA A 198 28.91 29.31 38.65
C ALA A 198 27.72 29.32 37.72
N GLU A 199 27.48 30.43 36.97
CA GLU A 199 26.44 30.54 36.00
C GLU A 199 26.65 29.57 34.80
N ASN A 200 27.87 29.52 34.29
CA ASN A 200 28.20 28.62 33.17
C ASN A 200 28.06 27.15 33.57
N ARG A 201 28.44 26.76 34.77
CA ARG A 201 28.28 25.40 35.28
C ARG A 201 26.79 25.04 35.44
N TYR A 202 25.97 25.96 35.95
CA TYR A 202 24.52 25.80 36.02
C TYR A 202 23.88 25.63 34.62
N LYS A 203 24.27 26.50 33.65
CA LYS A 203 23.75 26.39 32.27
C LYS A 203 24.17 25.10 31.59
N ALA A 204 25.43 24.64 31.83
CA ALA A 204 25.90 23.38 31.26
C ALA A 204 25.12 22.17 31.78
N SER A 205 24.99 22.05 33.13
CA SER A 205 24.23 20.93 33.72
C SER A 205 22.73 20.98 33.38
N TYR A 206 22.14 22.17 33.25
CA TYR A 206 20.75 22.31 32.75
C TYR A 206 20.63 21.84 31.30
N GLY A 207 21.55 22.27 30.43
CA GLY A 207 21.55 21.86 29.01
C GLY A 207 21.75 20.36 28.84
N GLU A 208 22.53 19.72 29.68
CA GLU A 208 22.72 18.27 29.68
C GLU A 208 21.41 17.51 29.98
N LEU A 209 20.67 17.93 31.01
CA LEU A 209 19.35 17.33 31.31
C LEU A 209 18.32 17.53 30.19
N ILE A 210 18.31 18.70 29.54
CA ILE A 210 17.50 18.94 28.33
C ILE A 210 17.94 17.99 27.21
N ALA A 211 19.24 17.79 27.01
CA ALA A 211 19.76 16.86 25.99
C ALA A 211 19.32 15.41 26.24
N PHE A 212 19.19 14.99 27.50
CA PHE A 212 18.60 13.70 27.87
C PHE A 212 17.08 13.63 27.72
N GLY A 213 16.41 14.75 27.40
CA GLY A 213 14.97 14.78 27.11
C GLY A 213 14.10 15.17 28.29
N LEU A 214 14.66 15.60 29.42
CA LEU A 214 13.85 16.10 30.53
C LEU A 214 13.18 17.42 30.12
N THR A 215 11.92 17.58 30.53
CA THR A 215 11.20 18.84 30.32
C THR A 215 11.69 19.93 31.27
N PRO A 216 11.57 21.21 30.91
CA PRO A 216 11.90 22.31 31.83
C PRO A 216 11.21 22.22 33.21
N ASN A 217 9.95 21.73 33.22
CA ASN A 217 9.19 21.51 34.42
C ASN A 217 9.80 20.41 35.31
N ALA A 218 10.16 19.26 34.68
CA ALA A 218 10.84 18.19 35.40
C ALA A 218 12.20 18.64 35.99
N ILE A 219 12.98 19.43 35.24
CA ILE A 219 14.25 19.97 35.75
C ILE A 219 14.02 20.94 36.92
N SER A 220 12.99 21.78 36.84
CA SER A 220 12.70 22.73 37.94
C SER A 220 12.28 22.03 39.23
N SER A 221 11.67 20.86 39.15
CA SER A 221 11.24 20.04 40.29
C SER A 221 12.37 19.22 40.95
N ILE A 222 13.54 19.10 40.30
CA ILE A 222 14.68 18.30 40.84
C ILE A 222 15.05 18.74 42.25
N THR A 223 14.97 20.04 42.57
CA THR A 223 15.33 20.57 43.90
C THR A 223 14.35 20.12 45.00
N ALA A 224 13.19 19.62 44.66
CA ALA A 224 12.16 19.12 45.58
C ALA A 224 12.01 17.60 45.54
N LEU A 225 12.86 16.87 44.80
CA LEU A 225 12.80 15.42 44.67
C LEU A 225 13.20 14.73 45.97
N ASP A 226 12.50 13.68 46.30
CA ASP A 226 12.94 12.71 47.32
C ASP A 226 14.09 11.86 46.76
N LEU A 227 14.92 11.30 47.67
CA LEU A 227 16.09 10.51 47.28
C LEU A 227 15.74 9.32 46.37
N ASP A 228 14.59 8.71 46.56
CA ASP A 228 14.12 7.56 45.79
C ASP A 228 13.67 7.93 44.37
N ALA A 229 13.48 9.22 44.06
CA ALA A 229 13.07 9.71 42.75
C ALA A 229 14.28 10.11 41.86
N PHE A 230 15.51 10.13 42.43
CA PHE A 230 16.71 10.41 41.64
C PHE A 230 16.91 9.32 40.57
N GLY A 231 17.26 9.77 39.38
CA GLY A 231 17.40 8.89 38.18
C GLY A 231 16.09 8.54 37.48
N GLN A 232 14.95 8.83 38.11
CA GLN A 232 13.67 8.67 37.44
C GLN A 232 13.40 9.88 36.53
N TYR A 233 12.84 9.57 35.35
CA TYR A 233 12.41 10.57 34.38
C TYR A 233 11.28 9.99 33.51
N GLU A 234 10.59 10.87 32.82
CA GLU A 234 9.38 10.53 32.07
C GLU A 234 9.61 10.71 30.57
N LEU A 235 9.17 9.73 29.78
CA LEU A 235 8.96 9.92 28.36
C LEU A 235 7.52 10.41 28.15
N VAL A 236 7.40 11.54 27.48
CA VAL A 236 6.11 12.18 27.21
C VAL A 236 5.77 12.15 25.75
N ALA A 237 4.47 12.16 25.42
CA ALA A 237 4.00 12.26 24.06
C ALA A 237 4.42 13.61 23.43
N VAL A 238 5.08 13.56 22.29
CA VAL A 238 5.53 14.77 21.56
C VAL A 238 4.39 15.41 20.76
N ARG A 239 3.29 14.68 20.55
CA ARG A 239 2.10 15.06 19.82
C ARG A 239 0.89 14.29 20.31
N ASP A 240 -0.30 14.74 19.90
CA ASP A 240 -1.54 13.99 20.04
C ASP A 240 -1.53 12.79 19.10
N GLY A 241 -2.19 11.69 19.44
CA GLY A 241 -2.29 10.50 18.62
C GLY A 241 -2.66 9.26 19.41
N VAL A 242 -2.57 8.10 18.73
CA VAL A 242 -2.88 6.77 19.28
C VAL A 242 -1.59 5.97 19.46
N VAL A 243 -1.49 5.19 20.53
CA VAL A 243 -0.40 4.23 20.76
C VAL A 243 -0.63 3.02 19.85
N LEU A 244 0.17 2.88 18.81
CA LEU A 244 0.09 1.75 17.85
C LEU A 244 1.01 0.58 18.21
N GLN A 245 2.00 0.79 19.09
CA GLN A 245 2.94 -0.24 19.53
C GLN A 245 3.48 0.09 20.92
N ASP A 246 3.56 -0.93 21.78
CA ASP A 246 4.05 -0.82 23.16
C ASP A 246 4.82 -2.07 23.62
N ASN A 247 5.73 -2.57 22.78
CA ASN A 247 6.43 -3.84 22.94
C ASN A 247 7.55 -3.79 24.01
N PHE A 248 7.20 -3.46 25.27
CA PHE A 248 8.12 -3.45 26.39
C PHE A 248 7.42 -3.82 27.71
N MET A 249 8.17 -4.27 28.68
CA MET A 249 7.65 -4.68 30.00
C MET A 249 8.23 -3.85 31.14
N GLN A 250 7.48 -3.70 32.23
CA GLN A 250 7.97 -3.13 33.47
C GLN A 250 9.14 -3.96 34.02
N GLY A 251 10.19 -3.30 34.43
CA GLY A 251 11.45 -3.93 34.86
C GLY A 251 12.41 -4.27 33.71
N GLN A 252 12.01 -4.12 32.46
CA GLN A 252 12.88 -4.33 31.30
C GLN A 252 13.94 -3.23 31.20
N ARG A 253 15.19 -3.62 30.86
CA ARG A 253 16.23 -2.69 30.46
C ARG A 253 16.04 -2.34 28.99
N VAL A 254 16.04 -1.06 28.67
CA VAL A 254 15.93 -0.49 27.32
C VAL A 254 17.18 0.33 27.02
N LEU A 255 17.71 0.20 25.82
CA LEU A 255 18.92 0.91 25.41
C LEU A 255 18.57 2.30 24.86
N ALA A 256 19.57 3.18 24.83
CA ALA A 256 19.44 4.49 24.20
C ALA A 256 19.05 4.32 22.71
N GLY A 257 17.96 4.99 22.28
CA GLY A 257 17.41 4.91 20.91
C GLY A 257 16.51 3.68 20.64
N GLU A 258 16.39 2.73 21.56
CA GLU A 258 15.44 1.62 21.43
C GLU A 258 14.00 2.14 21.50
N THR A 259 13.19 1.76 20.51
CA THR A 259 11.78 2.20 20.47
C THR A 259 10.95 1.43 21.49
N VAL A 260 10.33 2.16 22.41
CA VAL A 260 9.41 1.60 23.41
C VAL A 260 7.95 1.74 22.97
N MET A 261 7.60 2.86 22.32
CA MET A 261 6.26 3.08 21.78
C MET A 261 6.30 3.69 20.38
N LEU A 262 5.29 3.40 19.59
CA LEU A 262 4.97 4.10 18.33
C LEU A 262 3.66 4.86 18.52
N LEU A 263 3.71 6.18 18.35
CA LEU A 263 2.55 7.05 18.33
C LEU A 263 2.26 7.47 16.90
N ALA A 264 1.00 7.45 16.48
CA ALA A 264 0.58 7.96 15.19
C ALA A 264 -0.76 8.69 15.30
N ASP A 265 -0.90 9.71 14.47
CA ASP A 265 -2.17 10.34 14.19
C ASP A 265 -2.85 9.55 13.06
N GLU A 266 -3.96 8.86 13.37
CA GLU A 266 -4.72 8.06 12.41
C GLU A 266 -5.74 8.87 11.60
N SER A 267 -5.84 10.18 11.80
CA SER A 267 -6.74 11.05 11.03
C SER A 267 -6.32 11.19 9.57
N ASP A 268 -5.01 11.17 9.30
CA ASP A 268 -4.41 11.21 7.97
C ASP A 268 -3.48 10.01 7.78
N ILE A 269 -3.94 9.03 7.00
CA ILE A 269 -3.22 7.78 6.73
C ILE A 269 -2.74 7.71 5.28
N TRP A 270 -1.80 6.83 5.04
CA TRP A 270 -1.30 6.52 3.72
C TRP A 270 -1.77 5.16 3.22
N ILE A 271 -1.94 5.05 1.91
CA ILE A 271 -2.07 3.77 1.24
C ILE A 271 -0.85 3.60 0.34
N GLU A 272 -0.13 2.51 0.50
CA GLU A 272 0.94 2.10 -0.39
C GLU A 272 0.42 1.09 -1.39
N ALA A 273 0.09 1.57 -2.59
CA ALA A 273 -0.40 0.73 -3.69
C ALA A 273 0.77 0.18 -4.52
N SER A 274 0.72 -1.13 -4.81
CA SER A 274 1.71 -1.85 -5.59
C SER A 274 1.31 -1.91 -7.06
N LEU A 275 1.79 -0.94 -7.86
CA LEU A 275 1.47 -0.86 -9.29
C LEU A 275 2.48 -1.69 -10.11
N PRO A 276 2.05 -2.59 -11.01
CA PRO A 276 2.96 -3.36 -11.87
C PRO A 276 3.90 -2.44 -12.65
N ALA A 277 5.20 -2.76 -12.69
CA ALA A 277 6.20 -1.96 -13.39
C ALA A 277 5.99 -1.92 -14.92
N THR A 278 5.32 -2.94 -15.48
CA THR A 278 4.91 -3.01 -16.88
C THR A 278 3.69 -2.17 -17.20
N SER A 279 3.03 -1.58 -16.19
CA SER A 279 1.90 -0.71 -16.41
C SER A 279 2.34 0.53 -17.19
N THR A 280 1.79 0.70 -18.38
CA THR A 280 2.02 1.86 -19.25
C THR A 280 1.24 3.10 -18.80
N PHE A 281 0.46 2.96 -17.73
CA PHE A 281 -0.40 4.04 -17.22
C PHE A 281 0.42 5.13 -16.54
N PRO A 282 0.27 6.38 -16.97
CA PRO A 282 0.98 7.51 -16.42
C PRO A 282 0.30 8.03 -15.14
N VAL A 283 0.24 7.19 -14.07
CA VAL A 283 -0.21 7.68 -12.76
C VAL A 283 0.71 8.83 -12.33
N GLN A 284 0.16 9.97 -11.96
CA GLN A 284 0.90 11.17 -11.56
C GLN A 284 0.55 11.61 -10.14
N VAL A 285 1.44 12.38 -9.52
CA VAL A 285 1.15 13.05 -8.25
C VAL A 285 0.01 14.05 -8.48
N GLY A 286 -1.00 13.99 -7.63
CA GLY A 286 -2.23 14.78 -7.76
C GLY A 286 -3.41 13.98 -8.32
N ASP A 287 -3.17 12.85 -8.97
CA ASP A 287 -4.25 11.99 -9.46
C ASP A 287 -5.10 11.46 -8.30
N THR A 288 -6.38 11.23 -8.59
CA THR A 288 -7.31 10.62 -7.64
C THR A 288 -7.47 9.14 -7.90
N ALA A 289 -7.62 8.35 -6.83
CA ALA A 289 -7.95 6.94 -6.88
C ALA A 289 -9.08 6.63 -5.91
N GLN A 290 -9.82 5.57 -6.19
CA GLN A 290 -10.74 4.97 -5.24
C GLN A 290 -10.03 3.88 -4.46
N VAL A 291 -10.15 3.91 -3.14
CA VAL A 291 -9.71 2.85 -2.24
C VAL A 291 -10.95 2.13 -1.74
N ILE A 292 -10.97 0.82 -1.85
CA ILE A 292 -12.10 -0.02 -1.49
C ILE A 292 -11.66 -0.93 -0.34
N PHE A 293 -12.42 -0.89 0.75
CA PHE A 293 -12.25 -1.77 1.89
C PHE A 293 -13.60 -2.26 2.38
N ASN A 294 -13.81 -3.58 2.42
CA ASN A 294 -15.06 -4.21 2.85
C ASN A 294 -16.33 -3.67 2.16
N GLY A 295 -16.21 -3.22 0.89
CA GLY A 295 -17.32 -2.63 0.14
C GLY A 295 -17.53 -1.12 0.39
N GLU A 296 -16.81 -0.51 1.31
CA GLU A 296 -16.77 0.94 1.48
C GLU A 296 -15.77 1.58 0.51
N HIS A 297 -16.11 2.76 0.02
CA HIS A 297 -15.32 3.49 -0.98
C HIS A 297 -14.76 4.79 -0.38
N PHE A 298 -13.45 4.93 -0.43
CA PHE A 298 -12.73 6.11 0.02
C PHE A 298 -12.06 6.79 -1.17
N THR A 299 -12.09 8.10 -1.22
CA THR A 299 -11.34 8.86 -2.22
C THR A 299 -9.95 9.17 -1.68
N ALA A 300 -8.92 8.79 -2.43
CA ALA A 300 -7.51 9.01 -2.11
C ALA A 300 -6.84 9.86 -3.19
N GLN A 301 -5.80 10.60 -2.81
CA GLN A 301 -4.97 11.37 -3.72
C GLN A 301 -3.55 10.83 -3.75
N VAL A 302 -2.99 10.66 -4.95
CA VAL A 302 -1.58 10.28 -5.14
C VAL A 302 -0.69 11.42 -4.66
N ILE A 303 0.15 11.14 -3.67
CA ILE A 303 1.09 12.12 -3.09
C ILE A 303 2.55 11.85 -3.47
N GLN A 304 2.92 10.60 -3.69
CA GLN A 304 4.29 10.19 -4.00
C GLN A 304 4.31 8.94 -4.87
N GLN A 305 5.38 8.80 -5.64
CA GLN A 305 5.66 7.59 -6.42
C GLN A 305 7.10 7.16 -6.20
N SER A 306 7.31 5.86 -6.03
CA SER A 306 8.65 5.30 -5.99
C SER A 306 9.28 5.28 -7.39
N HIS A 307 10.56 5.66 -7.47
CA HIS A 307 11.39 5.47 -8.67
C HIS A 307 12.12 4.11 -8.65
N ILE A 308 11.96 3.34 -7.57
CA ILE A 308 12.56 2.02 -7.41
C ILE A 308 11.48 0.97 -7.63
N ILE A 309 11.81 -0.04 -8.43
CA ILE A 309 10.97 -1.22 -8.64
C ILE A 309 11.40 -2.27 -7.62
N ASP A 310 10.45 -2.82 -6.90
CA ASP A 310 10.67 -3.98 -6.03
C ASP A 310 11.01 -5.20 -6.91
N PRO A 311 12.21 -5.80 -6.75
CA PRO A 311 12.65 -6.89 -7.63
C PRO A 311 11.88 -8.19 -7.40
N LEU A 312 11.27 -8.37 -6.22
CA LEU A 312 10.52 -9.58 -5.88
C LEU A 312 9.11 -9.54 -6.48
N THR A 313 8.40 -8.44 -6.27
CA THR A 313 7.02 -8.26 -6.75
C THR A 313 6.94 -7.69 -8.15
N ARG A 314 8.03 -7.09 -8.66
CA ARG A 314 8.09 -6.35 -9.93
C ARG A 314 7.09 -5.21 -10.00
N THR A 315 6.82 -4.59 -8.86
CA THR A 315 5.92 -3.45 -8.73
C THR A 315 6.67 -2.19 -8.33
N ARG A 316 6.09 -1.04 -8.62
CA ARG A 316 6.49 0.25 -8.03
C ARG A 316 5.45 0.68 -7.02
N THR A 317 5.89 1.24 -5.92
CA THR A 317 4.99 1.76 -4.87
C THR A 317 4.47 3.14 -5.28
N VAL A 318 3.16 3.29 -5.25
CA VAL A 318 2.46 4.58 -5.36
C VAL A 318 1.81 4.85 -4.01
N ARG A 319 2.15 5.99 -3.40
CA ARG A 319 1.61 6.38 -2.10
C ARG A 319 0.47 7.37 -2.28
N LEU A 320 -0.66 7.06 -1.64
CA LEU A 320 -1.84 7.90 -1.62
C LEU A 320 -2.11 8.38 -0.20
N ALA A 321 -2.72 9.55 -0.06
CA ALA A 321 -3.20 10.08 1.21
C ALA A 321 -4.73 9.97 1.28
N ILE A 322 -5.23 9.59 2.45
CA ILE A 322 -6.66 9.52 2.77
C ILE A 322 -6.89 10.22 4.10
N ARG A 323 -7.96 11.01 4.18
CA ARG A 323 -8.52 11.47 5.46
C ARG A 323 -9.42 10.38 6.05
N ASN A 324 -8.98 9.82 7.17
CA ASN A 324 -9.63 8.72 7.89
C ASN A 324 -10.55 9.26 9.00
N THR A 325 -11.55 10.06 8.63
CA THR A 325 -12.43 10.72 9.59
C THR A 325 -13.31 9.77 10.39
N THR A 326 -13.55 8.58 9.86
CA THR A 326 -14.38 7.54 10.51
C THR A 326 -13.54 6.56 11.33
N HIS A 327 -12.20 6.67 11.30
CA HIS A 327 -11.26 5.74 11.92
C HIS A 327 -11.52 4.27 11.55
N SER A 328 -12.05 4.02 10.33
CA SER A 328 -12.36 2.67 9.84
C SER A 328 -11.17 1.98 9.19
N LEU A 329 -10.13 2.72 8.83
CA LEU A 329 -8.90 2.19 8.25
C LEU A 329 -7.76 2.25 9.26
N HIS A 330 -7.13 1.10 9.51
CA HIS A 330 -5.98 0.97 10.42
C HIS A 330 -4.74 0.47 9.70
N ALA A 331 -3.58 0.86 10.19
CA ALA A 331 -2.29 0.43 9.63
C ALA A 331 -2.18 -1.10 9.59
N GLY A 332 -1.68 -1.65 8.47
CA GLY A 332 -1.57 -3.07 8.21
C GLY A 332 -2.77 -3.70 7.49
N MET A 333 -3.88 -2.97 7.31
CA MET A 333 -5.00 -3.45 6.50
C MET A 333 -4.65 -3.46 5.01
N PHE A 334 -5.17 -4.48 4.29
CA PHE A 334 -5.07 -4.56 2.84
C PHE A 334 -6.34 -3.99 2.20
N VAL A 335 -6.15 -3.24 1.13
CA VAL A 335 -7.21 -2.52 0.42
C VAL A 335 -7.04 -2.66 -1.08
N ASP A 336 -8.13 -2.51 -1.82
CA ASP A 336 -8.10 -2.44 -3.28
C ASP A 336 -8.02 -0.98 -3.73
N VAL A 337 -7.06 -0.67 -4.59
CA VAL A 337 -6.89 0.67 -5.15
C VAL A 337 -7.22 0.66 -6.63
N LEU A 338 -8.17 1.52 -7.03
CA LEU A 338 -8.57 1.73 -8.42
C LEU A 338 -8.15 3.14 -8.85
N PHE A 339 -7.09 3.22 -9.63
CA PHE A 339 -6.69 4.46 -10.29
C PHE A 339 -7.59 4.74 -11.48
N SER A 340 -8.02 5.98 -11.65
CA SER A 340 -8.77 6.45 -12.81
C SER A 340 -7.88 7.38 -13.60
N VAL A 341 -7.36 6.89 -14.73
CA VAL A 341 -6.38 7.63 -15.54
C VAL A 341 -6.99 7.90 -16.91
N PRO A 342 -7.01 9.14 -17.38
CA PRO A 342 -7.49 9.47 -18.72
C PRO A 342 -6.57 8.88 -19.79
N THR A 343 -7.14 8.47 -20.94
CA THR A 343 -6.34 8.10 -22.12
C THR A 343 -5.47 9.27 -22.58
N PRO A 344 -4.23 9.01 -23.03
CA PRO A 344 -3.29 10.07 -23.42
C PRO A 344 -3.73 10.87 -24.65
N SER A 345 -4.65 10.31 -25.42
CA SER A 345 -5.26 10.94 -26.59
C SER A 345 -6.70 10.50 -26.76
N PRO A 346 -7.54 11.24 -27.50
CA PRO A 346 -8.87 10.76 -27.86
C PRO A 346 -8.78 9.44 -28.61
N VAL A 347 -9.60 8.45 -28.22
CA VAL A 347 -9.66 7.13 -28.82
C VAL A 347 -11.10 6.77 -29.19
N MET A 348 -11.26 5.92 -30.19
CA MET A 348 -12.54 5.34 -30.54
C MET A 348 -12.87 4.18 -29.58
N ALA A 349 -14.02 4.23 -28.94
CA ALA A 349 -14.45 3.17 -28.05
C ALA A 349 -15.97 3.00 -28.10
N VAL A 350 -16.40 1.76 -27.91
CA VAL A 350 -17.81 1.38 -27.93
C VAL A 350 -18.17 0.66 -26.62
N PRO A 351 -19.46 0.70 -26.18
CA PRO A 351 -19.90 -0.15 -25.08
C PRO A 351 -19.61 -1.63 -25.40
N GLU A 352 -19.25 -2.44 -24.42
CA GLU A 352 -19.00 -3.88 -24.65
C GLU A 352 -20.24 -4.60 -25.23
N THR A 353 -21.43 -4.10 -24.95
CA THR A 353 -22.71 -4.59 -25.49
C THR A 353 -22.90 -4.37 -27.00
N ALA A 354 -22.06 -3.49 -27.59
CA ALA A 354 -22.08 -3.23 -29.04
C ALA A 354 -21.28 -4.26 -29.83
N MET A 355 -20.42 -5.04 -29.17
CA MET A 355 -19.53 -5.98 -29.83
C MET A 355 -20.06 -7.40 -29.76
N VAL A 356 -20.04 -8.11 -30.91
CA VAL A 356 -20.44 -9.49 -31.01
C VAL A 356 -19.32 -10.28 -31.70
N ARG A 357 -19.20 -11.57 -31.41
CA ARG A 357 -18.31 -12.45 -32.15
C ARG A 357 -18.97 -12.95 -33.42
N SER A 358 -18.24 -12.85 -34.54
CA SER A 358 -18.63 -13.45 -35.79
C SER A 358 -18.51 -14.99 -35.76
N THR A 359 -19.00 -15.67 -36.77
CA THR A 359 -18.82 -17.13 -36.94
C THR A 359 -17.37 -17.54 -37.11
N ASP A 360 -16.54 -16.66 -37.65
CA ASP A 360 -15.10 -16.87 -37.89
C ASP A 360 -14.26 -16.56 -36.64
N GLY A 361 -14.89 -16.00 -35.59
CA GLY A 361 -14.27 -15.72 -34.32
C GLY A 361 -13.72 -14.30 -34.15
N ASP A 362 -13.94 -13.44 -35.14
CA ASP A 362 -13.54 -12.04 -35.10
C ASP A 362 -14.57 -11.16 -34.35
N TRP A 363 -14.13 -10.00 -33.90
CA TRP A 363 -15.02 -9.04 -33.25
C TRP A 363 -15.67 -8.14 -34.28
N VAL A 364 -17.01 -8.05 -34.20
CA VAL A 364 -17.86 -7.32 -35.16
C VAL A 364 -18.72 -6.31 -34.42
N ILE A 365 -18.91 -5.15 -35.00
CA ILE A 365 -19.93 -4.17 -34.65
C ILE A 365 -20.87 -3.99 -35.84
N TYR A 366 -22.08 -3.49 -35.58
CA TYR A 366 -23.05 -3.24 -36.64
C TYR A 366 -23.14 -1.75 -36.91
N VAL A 367 -22.88 -1.37 -38.18
CA VAL A 367 -22.98 -0.01 -38.69
C VAL A 367 -24.37 0.18 -39.32
N GLU A 368 -25.05 1.24 -38.92
CA GLU A 368 -26.33 1.63 -39.52
C GLU A 368 -26.14 2.51 -40.75
N ASN A 369 -26.66 2.08 -41.88
CA ASN A 369 -26.74 2.92 -43.06
C ASN A 369 -27.99 3.82 -42.98
N GLU A 370 -27.78 5.11 -42.77
CA GLU A 370 -28.85 6.09 -42.57
C GLU A 370 -29.83 6.16 -43.76
N ALA A 371 -29.37 5.88 -44.99
CA ALA A 371 -30.21 5.96 -46.20
C ALA A 371 -31.17 4.76 -46.36
N SER A 372 -30.73 3.56 -45.98
CA SER A 372 -31.51 2.32 -46.13
C SER A 372 -32.09 1.79 -44.81
N GLY A 373 -31.57 2.27 -43.65
CA GLY A 373 -31.89 1.71 -42.34
C GLY A 373 -31.38 0.28 -42.15
N ALA A 374 -30.47 -0.16 -43.00
CA ALA A 374 -29.82 -1.46 -42.93
C ALA A 374 -28.64 -1.44 -41.98
N PHE A 375 -28.36 -2.60 -41.37
CA PHE A 375 -27.22 -2.83 -40.52
C PHE A 375 -26.21 -3.74 -41.22
N THR A 376 -24.97 -3.26 -41.32
CA THR A 376 -23.87 -4.00 -41.96
C THR A 376 -22.85 -4.38 -40.90
N PRO A 377 -22.42 -5.65 -40.84
CA PRO A 377 -21.35 -6.07 -39.93
C PRO A 377 -19.99 -5.47 -40.37
N VAL A 378 -19.25 -4.92 -39.47
CA VAL A 378 -17.91 -4.40 -39.70
C VAL A 378 -16.96 -5.02 -38.67
N GLU A 379 -15.88 -5.66 -39.15
CA GLU A 379 -14.86 -6.24 -38.33
C GLU A 379 -14.02 -5.12 -37.66
N VAL A 380 -13.74 -5.32 -36.39
CA VAL A 380 -12.97 -4.36 -35.58
C VAL A 380 -11.89 -5.05 -34.78
N LEU A 381 -10.75 -4.37 -34.65
CA LEU A 381 -9.71 -4.77 -33.74
C LEU A 381 -10.10 -4.34 -32.32
N ARG A 382 -10.20 -5.32 -31.41
CA ARG A 382 -10.55 -5.10 -30.02
C ARG A 382 -9.31 -4.72 -29.22
N GLY A 383 -9.29 -3.51 -28.66
CA GLY A 383 -8.24 -2.98 -27.78
C GLY A 383 -8.52 -3.18 -26.29
N GLU A 384 -7.92 -2.31 -25.47
CA GLU A 384 -8.03 -2.29 -24.02
C GLU A 384 -9.43 -1.90 -23.50
N ALA A 385 -9.73 -2.32 -22.26
CA ALA A 385 -10.95 -1.92 -21.56
C ALA A 385 -10.83 -0.49 -21.01
N LEU A 386 -11.88 0.31 -21.20
CA LEU A 386 -11.98 1.71 -20.78
C LEU A 386 -13.24 1.89 -19.88
N GLY A 387 -13.25 1.20 -18.74
CA GLY A 387 -14.44 1.09 -17.91
C GLY A 387 -15.50 0.19 -18.54
N GLU A 388 -16.67 0.73 -18.87
CA GLU A 388 -17.77 0.03 -19.57
C GLU A 388 -17.60 0.03 -21.09
N TYR A 389 -16.59 0.72 -21.59
CA TYR A 389 -16.27 0.83 -23.00
C TYR A 389 -15.08 -0.04 -23.36
N ARG A 390 -14.96 -0.35 -24.63
CA ARG A 390 -13.83 -1.05 -25.22
C ARG A 390 -13.26 -0.25 -26.36
N ARG A 391 -11.94 0.02 -26.34
CA ARG A 391 -11.28 0.62 -27.50
C ARG A 391 -11.42 -0.28 -28.70
N ILE A 392 -11.69 0.33 -29.85
CA ILE A 392 -11.76 -0.34 -31.15
C ILE A 392 -10.94 0.42 -32.19
N GLU A 393 -10.48 -0.32 -33.20
CA GLU A 393 -9.86 0.21 -34.41
C GLU A 393 -10.55 -0.44 -35.63
N GLY A 394 -10.56 0.25 -36.78
CA GLY A 394 -11.14 -0.26 -38.03
C GLY A 394 -12.45 0.41 -38.41
N VAL A 395 -12.87 1.47 -37.70
CA VAL A 395 -14.11 2.24 -38.01
C VAL A 395 -13.80 3.71 -38.18
N GLU A 396 -14.46 4.36 -39.12
CA GLU A 396 -14.29 5.80 -39.36
C GLU A 396 -15.03 6.64 -38.31
N THR A 397 -14.48 7.82 -38.03
CA THR A 397 -15.13 8.81 -37.15
C THR A 397 -16.45 9.29 -37.75
N GLY A 398 -17.48 9.42 -36.93
CA GLY A 398 -18.80 9.86 -37.37
C GLY A 398 -19.72 8.71 -37.82
N THR A 399 -19.23 7.48 -37.78
CA THR A 399 -20.06 6.30 -38.12
C THR A 399 -21.15 6.07 -37.07
N ARG A 400 -22.37 5.80 -37.51
CA ARG A 400 -23.47 5.40 -36.62
C ARG A 400 -23.46 3.90 -36.41
N ILE A 401 -23.36 3.48 -35.18
CA ILE A 401 -23.25 2.06 -34.81
C ILE A 401 -24.35 1.65 -33.82
N VAL A 402 -24.62 0.35 -33.76
CA VAL A 402 -25.49 -0.25 -32.73
C VAL A 402 -24.70 -0.29 -31.41
N THR A 403 -25.23 0.37 -30.37
CA THR A 403 -24.65 0.38 -29.03
C THR A 403 -25.32 -0.61 -28.08
N HIS A 404 -26.62 -0.90 -28.31
CA HIS A 404 -27.38 -1.89 -27.55
C HIS A 404 -28.17 -2.76 -28.52
N GLY A 405 -28.39 -4.03 -28.17
CA GLY A 405 -29.14 -4.97 -29.00
C GLY A 405 -28.36 -5.56 -30.19
N ALA A 406 -27.02 -5.42 -30.21
CA ALA A 406 -26.17 -5.93 -31.30
C ALA A 406 -26.31 -7.44 -31.51
N PHE A 407 -26.52 -8.22 -30.46
CA PHE A 407 -26.74 -9.66 -30.54
C PHE A 407 -28.05 -9.99 -31.30
N PHE A 408 -29.11 -9.19 -31.15
CA PHE A 408 -30.32 -9.37 -31.90
C PHE A 408 -30.12 -9.10 -33.40
N VAL A 409 -29.38 -8.04 -33.74
CA VAL A 409 -29.02 -7.73 -35.14
C VAL A 409 -28.23 -8.87 -35.74
N ALA A 410 -27.22 -9.43 -35.00
CA ALA A 410 -26.48 -10.61 -35.42
C ALA A 410 -27.37 -11.81 -35.71
N SER A 411 -28.36 -12.06 -34.84
CA SER A 411 -29.27 -13.20 -34.97
C SER A 411 -30.20 -13.06 -36.15
N GLU A 412 -30.68 -11.87 -36.47
CA GLU A 412 -31.52 -11.63 -37.65
C GLU A 412 -30.69 -11.72 -38.94
N LEU A 413 -29.45 -11.25 -38.94
CA LEU A 413 -28.53 -11.40 -40.07
C LEU A 413 -28.25 -12.88 -40.35
N ALA A 414 -27.97 -13.68 -39.32
CA ALA A 414 -27.73 -15.11 -39.46
C ALA A 414 -28.98 -15.86 -40.02
N LYS A 415 -30.20 -15.39 -39.70
CA LYS A 415 -31.44 -15.96 -40.27
C LYS A 415 -31.62 -15.62 -41.74
N SER A 416 -31.23 -14.41 -42.19
CA SER A 416 -31.32 -14.00 -43.59
C SER A 416 -30.40 -14.80 -44.50
N GLY A 417 -29.25 -15.27 -43.97
CA GLY A 417 -28.31 -16.15 -44.66
C GLY A 417 -28.79 -17.61 -44.78
N PHE A 418 -29.81 -18.02 -44.01
CA PHE A 418 -30.47 -19.31 -44.12
C PHE A 418 -31.75 -19.17 -44.97
N ASP A 419 -31.62 -19.07 -46.27
CA ASP A 419 -32.76 -19.22 -47.20
C ASP A 419 -33.04 -20.72 -47.40
N PRO A 420 -34.17 -21.28 -46.88
CA PRO A 420 -34.51 -22.70 -47.05
C PRO A 420 -34.97 -23.08 -48.47
N HIS A 421 -34.95 -22.15 -49.43
CA HIS A 421 -35.44 -22.37 -50.77
C HIS A 421 -34.38 -22.53 -51.88
N ASN A 422 -33.12 -22.62 -51.50
CA ASN A 422 -32.06 -22.87 -52.50
C ASN A 422 -31.76 -24.37 -52.60
N HIS A 423 -32.66 -25.14 -53.21
CA HIS A 423 -32.47 -26.51 -53.63
C HIS A 423 -32.58 -26.60 -55.17
#